data_f03fad977f5178691520c2696c54a522
#
_entry.id   f03fad977f5178691520c2696c54a522
#
_cell.length_a   1.000
_cell.length_b   1.000
_cell.length_c   1.000
_cell.angle_alpha   90.00
_cell.angle_beta   90.00
_cell.angle_gamma   90.00
#
_symmetry.space_group_name_H-M   'P 1'
#
loop_
_entity.id
_entity.type
_entity.pdbx_description
1 polymer ?
#
loop_
_entity_poly.entity_id
_entity_poly.type
_entity_poly.pdbx_seq_one_letter_code
_entity_poly.pdbx_strand_id
1 'polypeptide(L)'
;MTPDNRRYVLTAIRGVLVLSGVVVTVAVLYSFASMPASTAEQGGFVRGLAYLFGSVFFLLALGGVGLGIVLPSLLGSGERLGFGHWQWRCLQGAGGLFLGGFAVGLAVGLATQLQFGLLVWFVAIVIGAFVVSGVLAWRLFEVFVDAVARLVAEETAD
;
A
#
# COMPACT_ATOMS: atom_id res chain seq x y z
N MET A 1 -8.88 -5.01 30.21
CA MET A 1 -7.89 -5.32 29.16
C MET A 1 -6.58 -4.70 29.61
N THR A 2 -5.54 -5.50 29.85
CA THR A 2 -4.23 -4.98 30.28
C THR A 2 -3.58 -4.21 29.12
N PRO A 3 -2.77 -3.18 29.38
CA PRO A 3 -2.16 -2.35 28.34
C PRO A 3 -1.32 -3.17 27.35
N ASP A 4 -0.73 -4.26 27.79
CA ASP A 4 0.05 -5.16 26.94
C ASP A 4 -0.82 -5.94 25.95
N ASN A 5 -1.99 -6.42 26.37
CA ASN A 5 -2.90 -7.16 25.50
C ASN A 5 -3.44 -6.28 24.36
N ARG A 6 -3.65 -4.98 24.61
CA ARG A 6 -4.05 -4.01 23.59
C ARG A 6 -2.97 -3.81 22.52
N ARG A 7 -1.70 -3.76 22.93
CA ARG A 7 -0.57 -3.63 21.98
C ARG A 7 -0.44 -4.85 21.07
N TYR A 8 -0.52 -6.07 21.62
CA TYR A 8 -0.48 -7.30 20.83
C TYR A 8 -1.61 -7.39 19.81
N VAL A 9 -2.84 -7.06 20.22
CA VAL A 9 -4.01 -7.07 19.32
C VAL A 9 -3.84 -6.05 18.19
N LEU A 10 -3.39 -4.83 18.49
CA LEU A 10 -3.17 -3.80 17.47
C LEU A 10 -2.06 -4.18 16.49
N THR A 11 -0.97 -4.76 16.98
CA THR A 11 0.13 -5.25 16.13
C THR A 11 -0.34 -6.40 15.24
N ALA A 12 -1.14 -7.32 15.77
CA ALA A 12 -1.70 -8.42 15.00
C ALA A 12 -2.66 -7.92 13.90
N ILE A 13 -3.60 -7.03 14.23
CA ILE A 13 -4.53 -6.44 13.25
C ILE A 13 -3.77 -5.72 12.15
N ARG A 14 -2.76 -4.95 12.51
CA ARG A 14 -1.89 -4.26 11.56
C ARG A 14 -1.19 -5.25 10.64
N GLY A 15 -0.55 -6.28 11.20
CA GLY A 15 0.14 -7.32 10.43
C GLY A 15 -0.79 -8.00 9.43
N VAL A 16 -2.00 -8.35 9.86
CA VAL A 16 -3.03 -8.96 9.00
C VAL A 16 -3.45 -8.00 7.88
N LEU A 17 -3.72 -6.72 8.19
CA LEU A 17 -4.13 -5.74 7.17
C LEU A 17 -3.06 -5.50 6.12
N VAL A 18 -1.80 -5.32 6.53
CA VAL A 18 -0.70 -5.09 5.60
C VAL A 18 -0.43 -6.34 4.78
N LEU A 19 -0.32 -7.51 5.42
CA LEU A 19 -0.01 -8.76 4.74
C LEU A 19 -1.11 -9.14 3.74
N SER A 20 -2.37 -9.11 4.16
CA SER A 20 -3.51 -9.42 3.27
C SER A 20 -3.59 -8.43 2.10
N GLY A 21 -3.38 -7.14 2.35
CA GLY A 21 -3.36 -6.13 1.30
C GLY A 21 -2.25 -6.37 0.27
N VAL A 22 -1.03 -6.69 0.72
CA VAL A 22 0.09 -7.03 -0.17
C VAL A 22 -0.21 -8.30 -0.97
N VAL A 23 -0.69 -9.37 -0.33
CA VAL A 23 -1.03 -10.63 -1.01
C VAL A 23 -2.09 -10.42 -2.08
N VAL A 24 -3.17 -9.69 -1.77
CA VAL A 24 -4.23 -9.39 -2.74
C VAL A 24 -3.70 -8.52 -3.88
N THR A 25 -2.88 -7.53 -3.59
CA THR A 25 -2.24 -6.68 -4.61
C THR A 25 -1.43 -7.52 -5.60
N VAL A 26 -0.56 -8.40 -5.09
CA VAL A 26 0.27 -9.29 -5.93
C VAL A 26 -0.61 -10.25 -6.74
N ALA A 27 -1.63 -10.84 -6.11
CA ALA A 27 -2.55 -11.75 -6.79
C ALA A 27 -3.32 -11.07 -7.93
N VAL A 28 -3.79 -9.83 -7.73
CA VAL A 28 -4.48 -9.06 -8.78
C VAL A 28 -3.52 -8.70 -9.92
N LEU A 29 -2.31 -8.24 -9.61
CA LEU A 29 -1.30 -7.93 -10.62
C LEU A 29 -0.90 -9.17 -11.43
N TYR A 30 -0.72 -10.31 -10.76
CA TYR A 30 -0.46 -11.58 -11.43
C TYR A 30 -1.62 -12.00 -12.34
N SER A 31 -2.86 -11.85 -11.86
CA SER A 31 -4.05 -12.15 -12.65
C SER A 31 -4.14 -11.28 -13.91
N PHE A 32 -3.82 -9.99 -13.81
CA PHE A 32 -3.77 -9.10 -14.98
C PHE A 32 -2.67 -9.48 -15.96
N ALA A 33 -1.47 -9.83 -15.45
CA ALA A 33 -0.35 -10.24 -16.28
C ALA A 33 -0.57 -11.59 -17.00
N SER A 34 -1.33 -12.49 -16.38
CA SER A 34 -1.62 -13.84 -16.89
C SER A 34 -2.86 -13.92 -17.80
N MET A 35 -3.59 -12.81 -17.99
CA MET A 35 -4.76 -12.81 -18.88
C MET A 35 -4.38 -13.08 -20.33
N PRO A 36 -4.93 -14.13 -20.96
CA PRO A 36 -4.64 -14.43 -22.35
C PRO A 36 -5.14 -13.33 -23.28
N ALA A 37 -4.41 -13.08 -24.39
CA ALA A 37 -4.86 -12.18 -25.44
C ALA A 37 -6.14 -12.73 -26.06
N SER A 38 -7.28 -12.06 -25.88
CA SER A 38 -8.55 -12.49 -26.45
C SER A 38 -8.62 -12.15 -27.93
N THR A 39 -9.09 -13.09 -28.78
CA THR A 39 -9.59 -12.81 -30.12
C THR A 39 -10.82 -11.90 -30.02
N ALA A 40 -10.89 -10.88 -30.87
CA ALA A 40 -11.67 -9.65 -30.70
C ALA A 40 -13.21 -9.77 -30.57
N GLU A 41 -13.82 -10.91 -30.85
CA GLU A 41 -15.27 -10.96 -31.05
C GLU A 41 -16.12 -11.40 -29.86
N GLN A 42 -15.58 -12.11 -28.86
CA GLN A 42 -16.41 -12.62 -27.75
C GLN A 42 -15.90 -12.29 -26.33
N GLY A 43 -14.72 -11.71 -26.20
CA GLY A 43 -14.06 -11.54 -24.89
C GLY A 43 -14.07 -10.13 -24.31
N GLY A 44 -14.48 -9.11 -25.05
CA GLY A 44 -14.30 -7.71 -24.67
C GLY A 44 -15.06 -7.33 -23.40
N PHE A 45 -16.31 -7.76 -23.28
CA PHE A 45 -17.16 -7.45 -22.10
C PHE A 45 -16.66 -8.17 -20.84
N VAL A 46 -16.41 -9.48 -20.94
CA VAL A 46 -15.94 -10.30 -19.80
C VAL A 46 -14.57 -9.80 -19.31
N ARG A 47 -13.68 -9.43 -20.23
CA ARG A 47 -12.37 -8.88 -19.91
C ARG A 47 -12.48 -7.50 -19.27
N GLY A 48 -13.36 -6.63 -19.78
CA GLY A 48 -13.64 -5.34 -19.18
C GLY A 48 -14.16 -5.46 -17.75
N LEU A 49 -15.07 -6.42 -17.51
CA LEU A 49 -15.60 -6.72 -16.19
C LEU A 49 -14.49 -7.26 -15.25
N ALA A 50 -13.62 -8.14 -15.72
CA ALA A 50 -12.49 -8.66 -14.94
C ALA A 50 -11.51 -7.54 -14.56
N TYR A 51 -11.18 -6.62 -15.47
CA TYR A 51 -10.36 -5.44 -15.14
C TYR A 51 -11.04 -4.53 -14.14
N LEU A 52 -12.35 -4.32 -14.25
CA LEU A 52 -13.12 -3.49 -13.32
C LEU A 52 -13.09 -4.09 -11.92
N PHE A 53 -13.48 -5.36 -11.76
CA PHE A 53 -13.46 -6.03 -10.45
C PHE A 53 -12.04 -6.14 -9.90
N GLY A 54 -11.06 -6.51 -10.72
CA GLY A 54 -9.66 -6.57 -10.32
C GLY A 54 -9.15 -5.21 -9.83
N SER A 55 -9.52 -4.11 -10.50
CA SER A 55 -9.18 -2.77 -10.06
C SER A 55 -9.80 -2.42 -8.72
N VAL A 56 -11.06 -2.78 -8.48
CA VAL A 56 -11.71 -2.56 -7.18
C VAL A 56 -11.00 -3.33 -6.07
N PHE A 57 -10.66 -4.61 -6.29
CA PHE A 57 -9.89 -5.38 -5.30
C PHE A 57 -8.49 -4.82 -5.06
N PHE A 58 -7.82 -4.38 -6.11
CA PHE A 58 -6.53 -3.70 -6.02
C PHE A 58 -6.60 -2.45 -5.15
N LEU A 59 -7.63 -1.61 -5.37
CA LEU A 59 -7.85 -0.39 -4.60
C LEU A 59 -8.17 -0.68 -3.13
N LEU A 60 -9.01 -1.68 -2.87
CA LEU A 60 -9.31 -2.12 -1.50
C LEU A 60 -8.08 -2.67 -0.79
N ALA A 61 -7.24 -3.44 -1.50
CA ALA A 61 -5.98 -3.97 -0.97
C ALA A 61 -5.01 -2.85 -0.58
N LEU A 62 -4.81 -1.86 -1.46
CA LEU A 62 -3.99 -0.69 -1.16
C LEU A 62 -4.55 0.15 -0.01
N GLY A 63 -5.87 0.31 0.06
CA GLY A 63 -6.56 0.93 1.19
C GLY A 63 -6.28 0.20 2.51
N GLY A 64 -6.31 -1.13 2.50
CA GLY A 64 -5.97 -1.98 3.64
C GLY A 64 -4.52 -1.80 4.09
N VAL A 65 -3.58 -1.76 3.16
CA VAL A 65 -2.16 -1.46 3.46
C VAL A 65 -2.02 -0.07 4.07
N GLY A 66 -2.65 0.95 3.47
CA GLY A 66 -2.64 2.32 3.97
C GLY A 66 -3.20 2.43 5.40
N LEU A 67 -4.35 1.78 5.66
CA LEU A 67 -4.94 1.68 6.98
C LEU A 67 -3.98 1.01 7.98
N GLY A 68 -3.38 -0.11 7.63
CA GLY A 68 -2.43 -0.82 8.48
C GLY A 68 -1.21 0.03 8.85
N ILE A 69 -0.75 0.91 7.96
CA ILE A 69 0.36 1.83 8.20
C ILE A 69 -0.06 3.00 9.10
N VAL A 70 -1.25 3.57 8.88
CA VAL A 70 -1.73 4.76 9.62
C VAL A 70 -2.31 4.41 10.99
N LEU A 71 -2.86 3.20 11.17
CA LEU A 71 -3.55 2.77 12.37
C LEU A 71 -2.76 2.99 13.68
N PRO A 72 -1.44 2.69 13.78
CA PRO A 72 -0.67 2.93 14.99
C PRO A 72 -0.58 4.41 15.38
N SER A 73 -0.52 5.31 14.40
CA SER A 73 -0.46 6.76 14.67
C SER A 73 -1.80 7.31 15.17
N LEU A 74 -2.90 6.79 14.64
CA LEU A 74 -4.26 7.18 15.08
C LEU A 74 -4.55 6.71 16.50
N LEU A 75 -3.95 5.61 16.95
CA LEU A 75 -4.17 5.00 18.24
C LEU A 75 -3.09 5.35 19.29
N GLY A 76 -2.15 6.24 18.94
CA GLY A 76 -1.12 6.77 19.85
C GLY A 76 0.00 5.77 20.18
N SER A 77 0.12 4.65 19.47
CA SER A 77 1.23 3.72 19.63
C SER A 77 2.42 4.19 18.79
N GLY A 78 3.43 4.80 19.44
CA GLY A 78 4.57 5.45 18.78
C GLY A 78 5.65 4.52 18.20
N GLU A 79 5.36 3.25 17.95
CA GLU A 79 6.34 2.30 17.38
C GLU A 79 6.56 2.56 15.87
N ARG A 80 7.75 3.04 15.54
CA ARG A 80 8.15 3.40 14.16
C ARG A 80 8.69 2.25 13.32
N LEU A 81 8.65 0.99 13.79
CA LEU A 81 9.13 -0.21 13.07
C LEU A 81 10.53 -0.07 12.44
N GLY A 82 11.42 0.65 13.10
CA GLY A 82 12.78 0.87 12.58
C GLY A 82 12.87 1.85 11.40
N PHE A 83 11.76 2.46 10.96
CA PHE A 83 11.78 3.54 9.98
C PHE A 83 12.23 4.86 10.61
N GLY A 84 13.03 5.64 9.88
CA GLY A 84 13.39 6.99 10.26
C GLY A 84 12.17 7.90 10.39
N HIS A 85 12.30 9.00 11.14
CA HIS A 85 11.19 9.93 11.37
C HIS A 85 10.57 10.49 10.07
N TRP A 86 11.40 10.76 9.06
CA TRP A 86 10.96 11.26 7.76
C TRP A 86 10.25 10.17 6.94
N GLN A 87 10.83 8.98 6.87
CA GLN A 87 10.24 7.81 6.20
C GLN A 87 8.85 7.50 6.75
N TRP A 88 8.72 7.56 8.09
CA TRP A 88 7.44 7.33 8.76
C TRP A 88 6.39 8.37 8.39
N ARG A 89 6.76 9.66 8.33
CA ARG A 89 5.86 10.73 7.87
C ARG A 89 5.41 10.54 6.42
N CYS A 90 6.31 10.14 5.54
CA CYS A 90 5.97 9.85 4.14
C CYS A 90 4.98 8.69 4.04
N LEU A 91 5.19 7.60 4.81
CA LEU A 91 4.26 6.47 4.84
C LEU A 91 2.88 6.87 5.39
N GLN A 92 2.84 7.70 6.42
CA GLN A 92 1.58 8.25 6.94
C GLN A 92 0.87 9.13 5.91
N GLY A 93 1.61 9.97 5.19
CA GLY A 93 1.09 10.78 4.09
C GLY A 93 0.51 9.92 2.96
N ALA A 94 1.21 8.86 2.56
CA ALA A 94 0.73 7.93 1.56
C ALA A 94 -0.54 7.18 2.01
N GLY A 95 -0.58 6.71 3.27
CA GLY A 95 -1.78 6.12 3.85
C GLY A 95 -2.96 7.10 3.89
N GLY A 96 -2.68 8.36 4.24
CA GLY A 96 -3.66 9.45 4.20
C GLY A 96 -4.18 9.74 2.79
N LEU A 97 -3.31 9.65 1.77
CA LEU A 97 -3.70 9.78 0.36
C LEU A 97 -4.62 8.63 -0.09
N PHE A 98 -4.35 7.39 0.33
CA PHE A 98 -5.21 6.26 0.00
C PHE A 98 -6.62 6.42 0.59
N LEU A 99 -6.71 6.80 1.87
CA LEU A 99 -7.98 6.96 2.57
C LEU A 99 -8.70 8.27 2.18
N GLY A 100 -7.97 9.39 2.19
CA GLY A 100 -8.50 10.71 1.86
C GLY A 100 -8.86 10.83 0.38
N GLY A 101 -8.06 10.23 -0.50
CA GLY A 101 -8.33 10.16 -1.95
C GLY A 101 -9.66 9.47 -2.25
N PHE A 102 -10.00 8.41 -1.50
CA PHE A 102 -11.31 7.77 -1.62
C PHE A 102 -12.46 8.73 -1.21
N ALA A 103 -12.34 9.38 -0.05
CA ALA A 103 -13.37 10.29 0.44
C ALA A 103 -13.57 11.51 -0.49
N VAL A 104 -12.46 12.10 -0.94
CA VAL A 104 -12.49 13.23 -1.90
C VAL A 104 -13.02 12.78 -3.26
N GLY A 105 -12.57 11.62 -3.76
CA GLY A 105 -13.05 11.05 -5.01
C GLY A 105 -14.55 10.78 -4.97
N LEU A 106 -15.06 10.23 -3.86
CA LEU A 106 -16.50 10.02 -3.68
C LEU A 106 -17.27 11.36 -3.69
N ALA A 107 -16.79 12.37 -2.96
CA ALA A 107 -17.42 13.70 -2.90
C ALA A 107 -17.43 14.37 -4.28
N VAL A 108 -16.33 14.33 -5.02
CA VAL A 108 -16.24 14.86 -6.39
C VAL A 108 -17.16 14.09 -7.33
N GLY A 109 -17.18 12.76 -7.25
CA GLY A 109 -18.03 11.91 -8.09
C GLY A 109 -19.53 12.17 -7.88
N LEU A 110 -19.95 12.42 -6.63
CA LEU A 110 -21.34 12.78 -6.31
C LEU A 110 -21.68 14.22 -6.74
N ALA A 111 -20.73 15.15 -6.65
CA ALA A 111 -20.94 16.55 -7.01
C ALA A 111 -20.90 16.82 -8.52
N THR A 112 -20.19 15.99 -9.29
CA THR A 112 -19.97 16.18 -10.73
C THR A 112 -20.45 14.96 -11.52
N GLN A 113 -19.51 14.04 -11.79
CA GLN A 113 -19.75 12.76 -12.46
C GLN A 113 -18.84 11.72 -11.86
N LEU A 114 -19.32 10.49 -11.76
CA LEU A 114 -18.59 9.38 -11.14
C LEU A 114 -17.19 9.17 -11.74
N GLN A 115 -17.04 9.40 -13.05
CA GLN A 115 -15.75 9.28 -13.74
C GLN A 115 -14.68 10.23 -13.20
N PHE A 116 -15.04 11.47 -12.86
CA PHE A 116 -14.09 12.43 -12.26
C PHE A 116 -13.70 12.04 -10.83
N GLY A 117 -14.65 11.52 -10.06
CA GLY A 117 -14.37 10.97 -8.73
C GLY A 117 -13.39 9.80 -8.77
N LEU A 118 -13.59 8.88 -9.71
CA LEU A 118 -12.67 7.75 -9.92
C LEU A 118 -11.28 8.23 -10.36
N LEU A 119 -11.20 9.25 -11.22
CA LEU A 119 -9.93 9.83 -11.66
C LEU A 119 -9.15 10.44 -10.48
N VAL A 120 -9.82 11.22 -9.63
CA VAL A 120 -9.21 11.82 -8.43
C VAL A 120 -8.66 10.73 -7.51
N TRP A 121 -9.46 9.70 -7.27
CA TRP A 121 -9.06 8.58 -6.44
C TRP A 121 -7.87 7.82 -7.04
N PHE A 122 -7.91 7.54 -8.34
CA PHE A 122 -6.81 6.88 -9.05
C PHE A 122 -5.49 7.67 -8.94
N VAL A 123 -5.54 8.99 -9.16
CA VAL A 123 -4.35 9.86 -9.03
C VAL A 123 -3.80 9.82 -7.60
N ALA A 124 -4.66 9.88 -6.59
CA ALA A 124 -4.23 9.80 -5.19
C ALA A 124 -3.52 8.46 -4.87
N ILE A 125 -4.04 7.35 -5.42
CA ILE A 125 -3.44 6.03 -5.27
C ILE A 125 -2.07 5.96 -5.95
N VAL A 126 -1.97 6.44 -7.19
CA VAL A 126 -0.70 6.44 -7.93
C VAL A 126 0.37 7.23 -7.16
N ILE A 127 0.04 8.44 -6.70
CA ILE A 127 0.97 9.25 -5.90
C ILE A 127 1.35 8.52 -4.60
N GLY A 128 0.37 7.98 -3.86
CA GLY A 128 0.61 7.22 -2.64
C GLY A 128 1.50 5.99 -2.87
N ALA A 129 1.27 5.24 -3.96
CA ALA A 129 2.07 4.08 -4.32
C ALA A 129 3.51 4.47 -4.65
N PHE A 130 3.74 5.57 -5.38
CA PHE A 130 5.09 6.09 -5.62
C PHE A 130 5.82 6.46 -4.33
N VAL A 131 5.14 7.13 -3.40
CA VAL A 131 5.72 7.50 -2.10
C VAL A 131 6.09 6.24 -1.30
N VAL A 132 5.20 5.26 -1.21
CA VAL A 132 5.49 3.98 -0.51
C VAL A 132 6.68 3.27 -1.15
N SER A 133 6.68 3.14 -2.48
CA SER A 133 7.76 2.48 -3.22
C SER A 133 9.11 3.19 -3.02
N GLY A 134 9.11 4.51 -3.06
CA GLY A 134 10.31 5.32 -2.80
C GLY A 134 10.87 5.12 -1.39
N VAL A 135 10.01 5.14 -0.38
CA VAL A 135 10.41 4.89 1.02
C VAL A 135 10.96 3.48 1.22
N LEU A 136 10.31 2.47 0.63
CA LEU A 136 10.77 1.08 0.71
C LEU A 136 12.10 0.87 -0.02
N ALA A 137 12.26 1.43 -1.20
CA ALA A 137 13.51 1.37 -1.96
C ALA A 137 14.66 2.03 -1.18
N TRP A 138 14.41 3.20 -0.58
CA TRP A 138 15.39 3.87 0.28
C TRP A 138 15.77 3.02 1.49
N ARG A 139 14.79 2.40 2.14
CA ARG A 139 15.05 1.52 3.29
C ARG A 139 15.83 0.27 2.91
N LEU A 140 15.54 -0.33 1.76
CA LEU A 140 16.33 -1.45 1.24
C LEU A 140 17.77 -1.03 0.97
N PHE A 141 17.98 0.16 0.41
CA PHE A 141 19.32 0.70 0.18
C PHE A 141 20.10 0.92 1.49
N GLU A 142 19.47 1.50 2.54
CA GLU A 142 20.09 1.63 3.86
C GLU A 142 20.52 0.28 4.43
N VAL A 143 19.62 -0.71 4.42
CA VAL A 143 19.92 -2.06 4.91
C VAL A 143 21.05 -2.72 4.11
N PHE A 144 21.07 -2.53 2.79
CA PHE A 144 22.13 -3.06 1.94
C PHE A 144 23.48 -2.42 2.27
N VAL A 145 23.54 -1.10 2.40
CA VAL A 145 24.78 -0.37 2.76
C VAL A 145 25.29 -0.82 4.12
N ASP A 146 24.41 -0.94 5.12
CA ASP A 146 24.78 -1.42 6.46
C ASP A 146 25.31 -2.86 6.43
N ALA A 147 24.71 -3.73 5.61
CA ALA A 147 25.18 -5.11 5.44
C ALA A 147 26.58 -5.16 4.81
N VAL A 148 26.81 -4.41 3.76
CA VAL A 148 28.12 -4.31 3.09
C VAL A 148 29.17 -3.74 4.05
N ALA A 149 28.85 -2.70 4.79
CA ALA A 149 29.77 -2.09 5.77
C ALA A 149 30.21 -3.08 6.85
N ARG A 150 29.29 -3.95 7.32
CA ARG A 150 29.63 -5.00 8.30
C ARG A 150 30.58 -6.05 7.71
N LEU A 151 30.31 -6.51 6.47
CA LEU A 151 31.16 -7.50 5.81
C LEU A 151 32.60 -6.97 5.61
N VAL A 152 32.73 -5.68 5.19
CA VAL A 152 34.05 -5.05 5.03
C VAL A 152 34.77 -4.88 6.37
N ALA A 153 34.05 -4.57 7.44
CA ALA A 153 34.62 -4.42 8.76
C ALA A 153 35.14 -5.76 9.36
N GLU A 154 34.45 -6.86 9.08
CA GLU A 154 34.90 -8.22 9.49
C GLU A 154 36.16 -8.64 8.75
N GLU A 155 36.27 -8.34 7.42
CA GLU A 155 37.43 -8.69 6.61
C GLU A 155 38.71 -7.88 6.98
N THR A 156 38.56 -6.70 7.56
CA THR A 156 39.69 -5.88 8.01
C THR A 156 40.16 -6.18 9.44
N ALA A 157 39.46 -7.05 10.18
CA ALA A 157 39.78 -7.41 11.56
C ALA A 157 40.61 -8.73 11.67
N ASP A 158 40.76 -9.48 10.59
CA ASP A 158 41.62 -10.66 10.46
C ASP A 158 42.98 -10.29 9.85
#